data_3e36d7c9d65e1611f2b2613bd413f567
#
_entry.id   3e36d7c9d65e1611f2b2613bd413f567
#
_cell.length_a   1.000
_cell.length_b   1.000
_cell.length_c   1.000
_cell.angle_alpha   90.00
_cell.angle_beta   90.00
_cell.angle_gamma   90.00
#
_symmetry.space_group_name_H-M   'P 1'
#
loop_
_entity.id
_entity.type
_entity.pdbx_description
1 polymer ?
#
loop_
_entity_poly.entity_id
_entity_poly.type
_entity_poly.pdbx_seq_one_letter_code
_entity_poly.pdbx_strand_id
1 'polypeptide(L)'
;MTDPNLLIIKRHDSTQVIILDPSVVKRKQHSATKEKTKTITYRLPAKMIDELETQAMQANISQNVLIKQIVQKYLQWDRFSEGIAMIPIPKNILQTMGHDMTATDIDLIVESVKPIIKDSVMFMKGKYDLKRCIETLEDYMQATGMNSDHRVEGSLHHFIVQHGLGKNWSLFTEQLLKEIFHEFLPEKNIKCQTTDSTVITTIALGSDFDEHDY
;
A
#
# COMPACT_ATOMS: atom_id res chain seq x y z
N MET A 1 -23.41 1.99 -9.22
CA MET A 1 -22.99 1.40 -7.94
C MET A 1 -22.15 0.19 -8.28
N THR A 2 -20.84 0.28 -8.18
CA THR A 2 -19.95 -0.86 -8.39
C THR A 2 -19.93 -1.69 -7.10
N ASP A 3 -20.20 -2.98 -7.23
CA ASP A 3 -20.12 -3.93 -6.12
C ASP A 3 -18.69 -3.90 -5.52
N PRO A 4 -18.52 -3.59 -4.23
CA PRO A 4 -17.20 -3.48 -3.61
C PRO A 4 -16.45 -4.82 -3.52
N ASN A 5 -17.10 -5.93 -3.86
CA ASN A 5 -16.51 -7.27 -3.86
C ASN A 5 -16.10 -7.73 -5.27
N LEU A 6 -16.36 -6.91 -6.30
CA LEU A 6 -16.04 -7.23 -7.68
C LEU A 6 -14.67 -6.65 -8.03
N LEU A 7 -13.64 -7.49 -8.14
CA LEU A 7 -12.34 -7.11 -8.70
C LEU A 7 -12.33 -7.45 -10.19
N ILE A 8 -12.43 -6.42 -11.05
CA ILE A 8 -12.36 -6.58 -12.50
C ILE A 8 -10.92 -6.41 -12.94
N ILE A 9 -10.29 -7.49 -13.40
CA ILE A 9 -8.96 -7.48 -14.00
C ILE A 9 -9.11 -7.51 -15.51
N LYS A 10 -8.73 -6.42 -16.19
CA LYS A 10 -8.70 -6.35 -17.66
C LYS A 10 -7.32 -6.75 -18.17
N ARG A 11 -7.23 -7.82 -18.94
CA ARG A 11 -6.07 -8.15 -19.79
C ARG A 11 -6.37 -7.76 -21.23
N HIS A 12 -5.33 -7.52 -22.02
CA HIS A 12 -5.46 -7.01 -23.42
C HIS A 12 -6.38 -7.87 -24.30
N ASP A 13 -6.57 -9.16 -23.98
CA ASP A 13 -7.39 -10.09 -24.78
C ASP A 13 -8.53 -10.78 -24.01
N SER A 14 -8.65 -10.59 -22.71
CA SER A 14 -9.74 -11.19 -21.93
C SER A 14 -9.99 -10.44 -20.63
N THR A 15 -11.25 -10.21 -20.33
CA THR A 15 -11.66 -9.73 -19.01
C THR A 15 -11.80 -10.96 -18.09
N GLN A 16 -10.85 -11.15 -17.17
CA GLN A 16 -11.05 -12.10 -16.08
C GLN A 16 -11.68 -11.35 -14.91
N VAL A 17 -12.85 -11.80 -14.53
CA VAL A 17 -13.52 -11.35 -13.31
C VAL A 17 -13.15 -12.35 -12.21
N ILE A 18 -12.34 -11.91 -11.25
CA ILE A 18 -12.11 -12.69 -10.03
C ILE A 18 -13.21 -12.27 -9.06
N ILE A 19 -14.19 -13.15 -8.90
CA ILE A 19 -15.20 -13.01 -7.87
C ILE A 19 -14.60 -13.66 -6.62
N LEU A 20 -14.16 -12.83 -5.67
CA LEU A 20 -13.84 -13.32 -4.33
C LEU A 20 -15.17 -13.49 -3.61
N ASP A 21 -15.45 -14.69 -3.06
CA ASP A 21 -16.69 -14.97 -2.35
C ASP A 21 -16.85 -14.00 -1.17
N PRO A 22 -17.86 -13.11 -1.18
CA PRO A 22 -18.03 -12.09 -0.14
C PRO A 22 -18.26 -12.66 1.25
N SER A 23 -18.73 -13.90 1.35
CA SER A 23 -18.99 -14.57 2.62
C SER A 23 -17.74 -15.11 3.30
N VAL A 24 -16.65 -15.28 2.51
CA VAL A 24 -15.39 -15.90 2.96
C VAL A 24 -14.27 -14.86 3.08
N VAL A 25 -14.33 -13.79 2.26
CA VAL A 25 -13.33 -12.73 2.24
C VAL A 25 -13.58 -11.72 3.36
N LYS A 26 -12.78 -11.74 4.39
CA LYS A 26 -12.75 -10.67 5.40
C LYS A 26 -11.75 -9.60 4.96
N ARG A 27 -12.22 -8.38 4.73
CA ARG A 27 -11.30 -7.23 4.74
C ARG A 27 -10.64 -7.18 6.12
N LYS A 28 -9.33 -7.03 6.15
CA LYS A 28 -8.60 -6.74 7.38
C LYS A 28 -9.17 -5.45 7.95
N GLN A 29 -10.17 -5.56 8.81
CA GLN A 29 -10.52 -4.47 9.70
C GLN A 29 -9.39 -4.47 10.73
N HIS A 30 -8.55 -3.43 10.74
CA HIS A 30 -7.80 -3.11 11.95
C HIS A 30 -8.81 -3.17 13.08
N SER A 31 -8.65 -4.15 13.97
CA SER A 31 -9.54 -4.31 15.12
C SER A 31 -9.59 -2.96 15.81
N ALA A 32 -10.73 -2.31 15.71
CA ALA A 32 -10.99 -1.06 16.39
C ALA A 32 -11.11 -1.38 17.90
N THR A 33 -10.00 -1.69 18.52
CA THR A 33 -9.84 -1.44 19.94
C THR A 33 -10.16 0.03 20.08
N LYS A 34 -11.20 0.35 20.85
CA LYS A 34 -11.64 1.71 21.09
C LYS A 34 -10.47 2.48 21.69
N GLU A 35 -9.65 3.09 20.84
CA GLU A 35 -8.52 3.91 21.29
C GLU A 35 -9.05 5.02 22.17
N LYS A 36 -8.40 5.20 23.32
CA LYS A 36 -8.72 6.33 24.21
C LYS A 36 -8.40 7.61 23.45
N THR A 37 -9.42 8.41 23.16
CA THR A 37 -9.26 9.70 22.51
C THR A 37 -8.97 10.79 23.56
N LYS A 38 -8.13 11.77 23.18
CA LYS A 38 -7.90 13.00 23.94
C LYS A 38 -8.28 14.19 23.06
N THR A 39 -8.92 15.18 23.65
CA THR A 39 -9.23 16.43 22.94
C THR A 39 -8.02 17.37 23.04
N ILE A 40 -7.65 17.96 21.91
CA ILE A 40 -6.62 19.01 21.80
C ILE A 40 -7.26 20.20 21.07
N THR A 41 -6.96 21.40 21.52
CA THR A 41 -7.39 22.63 20.86
C THR A 41 -6.20 23.39 20.32
N TYR A 42 -6.25 23.74 19.05
CA TYR A 42 -5.24 24.57 18.37
C TYR A 42 -5.85 25.92 17.96
N ARG A 43 -5.03 26.97 17.99
CA ARG A 43 -5.36 28.27 17.37
C ARG A 43 -4.68 28.33 16.01
N LEU A 44 -5.46 28.42 14.96
CA LEU A 44 -4.98 28.54 13.58
C LEU A 44 -5.48 29.87 13.01
N PRO A 45 -4.77 30.45 12.01
CA PRO A 45 -5.28 31.60 11.25
C PRO A 45 -6.65 31.31 10.63
N ALA A 46 -7.56 32.28 10.64
CA ALA A 46 -8.92 32.11 10.12
C ALA A 46 -8.91 31.57 8.68
N LYS A 47 -8.07 32.15 7.82
CA LYS A 47 -7.92 31.69 6.42
C LYS A 47 -7.61 30.19 6.29
N MET A 48 -6.74 29.67 7.18
CA MET A 48 -6.40 28.23 7.16
C MET A 48 -7.58 27.36 7.58
N ILE A 49 -8.39 27.85 8.55
CA ILE A 49 -9.62 27.16 8.98
C ILE A 49 -10.61 27.10 7.82
N ASP A 50 -10.83 28.21 7.12
CA ASP A 50 -11.75 28.32 5.98
C ASP A 50 -11.32 27.40 4.83
N GLU A 51 -10.00 27.31 4.55
CA GLU A 51 -9.43 26.40 3.55
C GLU A 51 -9.64 24.93 3.93
N LEU A 52 -9.42 24.56 5.19
CA LEU A 52 -9.65 23.19 5.69
C LEU A 52 -11.13 22.82 5.63
N GLU A 53 -12.03 23.74 5.97
CA GLU A 53 -13.47 23.52 5.87
C GLU A 53 -13.89 23.31 4.41
N THR A 54 -13.39 24.14 3.49
CA THR A 54 -13.62 24.00 2.06
C THR A 54 -13.14 22.64 1.53
N GLN A 55 -11.94 22.21 1.90
CA GLN A 55 -11.41 20.92 1.50
C GLN A 55 -12.21 19.74 2.07
N ALA A 56 -12.64 19.83 3.33
CA ALA A 56 -13.48 18.81 3.96
C ALA A 56 -14.83 18.67 3.24
N MET A 57 -15.48 19.80 2.89
CA MET A 57 -16.72 19.81 2.11
C MET A 57 -16.54 19.21 0.72
N GLN A 58 -15.48 19.54 0.00
CA GLN A 58 -15.16 18.97 -1.32
C GLN A 58 -14.94 17.45 -1.26
N ALA A 59 -14.31 16.97 -0.18
CA ALA A 59 -14.08 15.55 0.07
C ALA A 59 -15.30 14.83 0.67
N ASN A 60 -16.39 15.54 0.96
CA ASN A 60 -17.60 15.03 1.61
C ASN A 60 -17.33 14.34 2.96
N ILE A 61 -16.42 14.93 3.76
CA ILE A 61 -16.05 14.47 5.10
C ILE A 61 -16.14 15.64 6.11
N SER A 62 -16.14 15.34 7.41
CA SER A 62 -16.06 16.40 8.42
C SER A 62 -14.63 16.95 8.52
N GLN A 63 -14.49 18.21 8.94
CA GLN A 63 -13.19 18.84 9.20
C GLN A 63 -12.34 18.03 10.21
N ASN A 64 -12.98 17.45 11.24
CA ASN A 64 -12.28 16.58 12.20
C ASN A 64 -11.69 15.32 11.53
N VAL A 65 -12.40 14.74 10.58
CA VAL A 65 -11.90 13.58 9.80
C VAL A 65 -10.73 14.02 8.94
N LEU A 66 -10.81 15.17 8.26
CA LEU A 66 -9.72 15.70 7.46
C LEU A 66 -8.46 15.94 8.30
N ILE A 67 -8.60 16.62 9.44
CA ILE A 67 -7.46 16.88 10.37
C ILE A 67 -6.85 15.56 10.85
N LYS A 68 -7.68 14.58 11.23
CA LYS A 68 -7.19 13.25 11.62
C LYS A 68 -6.36 12.61 10.51
N GLN A 69 -6.82 12.66 9.26
CA GLN A 69 -6.09 12.11 8.10
C GLN A 69 -4.74 12.81 7.88
N ILE A 70 -4.72 14.15 7.98
CA ILE A 70 -3.48 14.94 7.85
C ILE A 70 -2.47 14.54 8.95
N VAL A 71 -2.93 14.48 10.21
CA VAL A 71 -2.07 14.11 11.33
C VAL A 71 -1.58 12.66 11.19
N GLN A 72 -2.45 11.73 10.80
CA GLN A 72 -2.05 10.34 10.55
C GLN A 72 -1.00 10.25 9.46
N LYS A 73 -1.22 10.90 8.30
CA LYS A 73 -0.23 10.92 7.20
C LYS A 73 1.12 11.47 7.67
N TYR A 74 1.12 12.58 8.41
CA TYR A 74 2.35 13.14 8.96
C TYR A 74 3.08 12.17 9.89
N LEU A 75 2.36 11.52 10.83
CA LEU A 75 2.95 10.59 11.81
C LEU A 75 3.41 9.28 11.19
N GLN A 76 2.71 8.79 10.18
CA GLN A 76 3.02 7.51 9.52
C GLN A 76 4.10 7.65 8.45
N TRP A 77 4.16 8.80 7.77
CA TRP A 77 5.01 8.96 6.60
C TRP A 77 5.80 10.26 6.54
N ASP A 78 5.13 11.43 6.52
CA ASP A 78 5.78 12.69 6.13
C ASP A 78 6.97 13.07 7.04
N ARG A 79 6.90 12.74 8.34
CA ARG A 79 8.01 12.98 9.29
C ARG A 79 9.27 12.18 9.00
N PHE A 80 9.19 11.14 8.21
CA PHE A 80 10.31 10.28 7.85
C PHE A 80 10.85 10.58 6.45
N SER A 81 10.10 11.32 5.60
CA SER A 81 10.39 11.51 4.18
C SER A 81 11.79 12.06 3.90
N GLU A 82 12.30 12.98 4.72
CA GLU A 82 13.68 13.49 4.59
C GLU A 82 14.71 12.40 4.93
N GLY A 83 14.47 11.63 6.00
CA GLY A 83 15.40 10.59 6.47
C GLY A 83 15.54 9.42 5.49
N ILE A 84 14.50 9.13 4.70
CA ILE A 84 14.50 8.09 3.66
C ILE A 84 14.76 8.66 2.26
N ALA A 85 15.19 9.94 2.17
CA ALA A 85 15.54 10.63 0.93
C ALA A 85 14.43 10.59 -0.15
N MET A 86 13.16 10.64 0.25
CA MET A 86 12.03 10.65 -0.68
C MET A 86 11.84 12.03 -1.32
N ILE A 87 11.64 12.02 -2.63
CA ILE A 87 11.27 13.21 -3.40
C ILE A 87 9.94 12.99 -4.12
N PRO A 88 9.06 13.99 -4.20
CA PRO A 88 7.83 13.88 -4.96
C PRO A 88 8.12 13.93 -6.47
N ILE A 89 7.75 12.88 -7.19
CA ILE A 89 7.87 12.81 -8.65
C ILE A 89 6.47 12.71 -9.25
N PRO A 90 6.10 13.53 -10.25
CA PRO A 90 4.82 13.41 -10.94
C PRO A 90 4.63 12.03 -11.57
N LYS A 91 3.43 11.47 -11.43
CA LYS A 91 3.09 10.11 -11.89
C LYS A 91 3.36 9.87 -13.38
N ASN A 92 3.08 10.85 -14.23
CA ASN A 92 3.33 10.76 -15.67
C ASN A 92 4.82 10.63 -16.01
N ILE A 93 5.72 11.21 -15.23
CA ILE A 93 7.17 11.03 -15.41
C ILE A 93 7.53 9.58 -15.14
N LEU A 94 7.06 9.00 -14.03
CA LEU A 94 7.28 7.59 -13.71
C LEU A 94 6.72 6.66 -14.78
N GLN A 95 5.54 6.96 -15.33
CA GLN A 95 4.95 6.21 -16.44
C GLN A 95 5.85 6.24 -17.68
N THR A 96 6.35 7.44 -18.05
CA THR A 96 7.24 7.58 -19.21
C THR A 96 8.56 6.86 -18.99
N MET A 97 9.20 7.00 -17.82
CA MET A 97 10.47 6.33 -17.51
C MET A 97 10.32 4.80 -17.50
N GLY A 98 9.17 4.30 -17.03
CA GLY A 98 8.90 2.87 -16.95
C GLY A 98 8.49 2.22 -18.28
N HIS A 99 8.15 3.02 -19.30
CA HIS A 99 7.57 2.49 -20.54
C HIS A 99 8.48 1.51 -21.26
N ASP A 100 9.76 1.83 -21.37
CA ASP A 100 10.74 1.08 -22.13
C ASP A 100 11.68 0.22 -21.28
N MET A 101 11.37 0.04 -19.98
CA MET A 101 12.17 -0.85 -19.10
C MET A 101 12.15 -2.28 -19.60
N THR A 102 13.33 -2.89 -19.66
CA THR A 102 13.51 -4.30 -19.95
C THR A 102 13.41 -5.15 -18.66
N ALA A 103 13.31 -6.47 -18.80
CA ALA A 103 13.35 -7.37 -17.63
C ALA A 103 14.66 -7.20 -16.83
N THR A 104 15.79 -7.02 -17.52
CA THR A 104 17.09 -6.79 -16.88
C THR A 104 17.11 -5.46 -16.08
N ASP A 105 16.49 -4.40 -16.61
CA ASP A 105 16.38 -3.13 -15.88
C ASP A 105 15.54 -3.30 -14.62
N ILE A 106 14.46 -4.06 -14.69
CA ILE A 106 13.61 -4.38 -13.54
C ILE A 106 14.39 -5.13 -12.48
N ASP A 107 15.16 -6.17 -12.88
CA ASP A 107 16.01 -6.94 -11.97
C ASP A 107 17.01 -6.04 -11.23
N LEU A 108 17.71 -5.17 -11.98
CA LEU A 108 18.68 -4.22 -11.40
C LEU A 108 18.02 -3.23 -10.44
N ILE A 109 16.83 -2.74 -10.76
CA ILE A 109 16.09 -1.82 -9.89
C ILE A 109 15.67 -2.54 -8.62
N VAL A 110 15.12 -3.75 -8.71
CA VAL A 110 14.72 -4.56 -7.54
C VAL A 110 15.90 -4.78 -6.60
N GLU A 111 17.04 -5.23 -7.14
CA GLU A 111 18.26 -5.44 -6.34
C GLU A 111 18.74 -4.16 -5.65
N SER A 112 18.64 -3.01 -6.33
CA SER A 112 19.05 -1.72 -5.74
C SER A 112 18.08 -1.19 -4.68
N VAL A 113 16.79 -1.50 -4.80
CA VAL A 113 15.73 -0.99 -3.91
C VAL A 113 15.59 -1.84 -2.64
N LYS A 114 15.89 -3.13 -2.67
CA LYS A 114 15.80 -4.02 -1.50
C LYS A 114 16.53 -3.48 -0.26
N PRO A 115 17.84 -3.11 -0.32
CA PRO A 115 18.53 -2.55 0.85
C PRO A 115 17.90 -1.23 1.32
N ILE A 116 17.42 -0.39 0.39
CA ILE A 116 16.77 0.88 0.73
C ILE A 116 15.48 0.62 1.51
N ILE A 117 14.68 -0.36 1.09
CA ILE A 117 13.45 -0.76 1.81
C ILE A 117 13.82 -1.25 3.21
N LYS A 118 14.81 -2.12 3.34
CA LYS A 118 15.26 -2.63 4.65
C LYS A 118 15.65 -1.50 5.59
N ASP A 119 16.49 -0.57 5.12
CA ASP A 119 16.93 0.57 5.91
C ASP A 119 15.75 1.48 6.27
N SER A 120 14.83 1.72 5.34
CA SER A 120 13.61 2.51 5.57
C SER A 120 12.70 1.84 6.61
N VAL A 121 12.47 0.53 6.54
CA VAL A 121 11.69 -0.23 7.52
C VAL A 121 12.34 -0.14 8.90
N MET A 122 13.65 -0.37 9.00
CA MET A 122 14.39 -0.23 10.25
C MET A 122 14.28 1.18 10.83
N PHE A 123 14.44 2.21 10.00
CA PHE A 123 14.34 3.61 10.41
C PHE A 123 12.92 3.98 10.88
N MET A 124 11.89 3.57 10.15
CA MET A 124 10.50 3.94 10.42
C MET A 124 9.84 3.11 11.52
N LYS A 125 10.15 1.81 11.58
CA LYS A 125 9.45 0.83 12.44
C LYS A 125 10.34 0.24 13.55
N GLY A 126 11.66 0.48 13.51
CA GLY A 126 12.61 0.02 14.52
C GLY A 126 12.97 -1.48 14.46
N LYS A 127 12.34 -2.25 13.58
CA LYS A 127 12.58 -3.70 13.40
C LYS A 127 12.32 -4.06 11.94
N TYR A 128 13.11 -4.99 11.41
CA TYR A 128 12.95 -5.53 10.06
C TYR A 128 12.37 -6.94 10.13
N ASP A 129 11.11 -7.08 9.81
CA ASP A 129 10.36 -8.32 9.68
C ASP A 129 9.25 -8.15 8.63
N LEU A 130 8.62 -9.25 8.23
CA LEU A 130 7.62 -9.24 7.16
C LEU A 130 6.44 -8.32 7.45
N LYS A 131 5.94 -8.31 8.70
CA LYS A 131 4.81 -7.45 9.10
C LYS A 131 5.15 -5.97 8.90
N ARG A 132 6.33 -5.55 9.36
CA ARG A 132 6.78 -4.15 9.26
C ARG A 132 7.12 -3.75 7.84
N CYS A 133 7.61 -4.68 7.03
CA CYS A 133 7.76 -4.46 5.58
C CYS A 133 6.41 -4.18 4.93
N ILE A 134 5.39 -5.00 5.20
CA ILE A 134 4.05 -4.81 4.65
C ILE A 134 3.46 -3.48 5.12
N GLU A 135 3.51 -3.18 6.43
CA GLU A 135 3.04 -1.90 6.98
C GLU A 135 3.73 -0.69 6.33
N THR A 136 5.04 -0.76 6.09
CA THR A 136 5.80 0.32 5.43
C THR A 136 5.39 0.49 3.97
N LEU A 137 5.16 -0.61 3.25
CA LEU A 137 4.66 -0.55 1.88
C LEU A 137 3.23 0.02 1.81
N GLU A 138 2.36 -0.34 2.74
CA GLU A 138 1.01 0.23 2.86
C GLU A 138 1.07 1.74 3.14
N ASP A 139 1.91 2.18 4.08
CA ASP A 139 2.13 3.58 4.39
C ASP A 139 2.66 4.35 3.16
N TYR A 140 3.59 3.76 2.41
CA TYR A 140 4.10 4.32 1.14
C TYR A 140 2.99 4.47 0.10
N MET A 141 2.19 3.43 -0.12
CA MET A 141 1.08 3.47 -1.08
C MET A 141 0.08 4.56 -0.71
N GLN A 142 -0.30 4.65 0.56
CA GLN A 142 -1.20 5.68 1.05
C GLN A 142 -0.61 7.10 0.86
N ALA A 143 0.67 7.28 1.19
CA ALA A 143 1.34 8.58 1.07
C ALA A 143 1.45 9.07 -0.39
N THR A 144 1.61 8.14 -1.34
CA THR A 144 1.75 8.42 -2.78
C THR A 144 0.42 8.45 -3.53
N GLY A 145 -0.71 8.25 -2.84
CA GLY A 145 -2.04 8.21 -3.46
C GLY A 145 -2.28 6.96 -4.33
N MET A 146 -1.50 5.91 -4.12
CA MET A 146 -1.76 4.58 -4.66
C MET A 146 -2.69 3.82 -3.72
N ASN A 147 -3.35 2.79 -4.23
CA ASN A 147 -4.24 1.97 -3.42
C ASN A 147 -3.55 0.64 -3.06
N SER A 148 -3.65 0.27 -1.80
CA SER A 148 -3.34 -1.08 -1.33
C SER A 148 -4.54 -1.64 -0.57
N ASP A 149 -4.70 -2.97 -0.62
CA ASP A 149 -5.72 -3.67 0.16
C ASP A 149 -5.16 -5.03 0.58
N HIS A 150 -5.47 -5.47 1.77
CA HIS A 150 -5.10 -6.78 2.29
C HIS A 150 -6.36 -7.56 2.65
N ARG A 151 -6.58 -8.67 1.98
CA ARG A 151 -7.75 -9.54 2.19
C ARG A 151 -7.31 -10.90 2.66
N VAL A 152 -8.10 -11.50 3.53
CA VAL A 152 -7.85 -12.83 4.11
C VAL A 152 -9.01 -13.75 3.77
N GLU A 153 -8.68 -14.89 3.16
CA GLU A 153 -9.60 -15.97 2.84
C GLU A 153 -9.08 -17.28 3.45
N GLY A 154 -9.59 -17.65 4.62
CA GLY A 154 -9.06 -18.77 5.39
C GLY A 154 -7.60 -18.53 5.79
N SER A 155 -6.69 -19.36 5.30
CA SER A 155 -5.24 -19.19 5.48
C SER A 155 -4.57 -18.43 4.34
N LEU A 156 -5.32 -18.04 3.30
CA LEU A 156 -4.78 -17.31 2.16
C LEU A 156 -4.86 -15.81 2.41
N HIS A 157 -3.74 -15.14 2.24
CA HIS A 157 -3.62 -13.69 2.31
C HIS A 157 -3.39 -13.14 0.91
N HIS A 158 -4.20 -12.17 0.51
CA HIS A 158 -4.15 -11.49 -0.78
C HIS A 158 -3.71 -10.05 -0.56
N PHE A 159 -2.49 -9.74 -0.94
CA PHE A 159 -1.95 -8.37 -0.94
C PHE A 159 -2.17 -7.77 -2.32
N ILE A 160 -2.97 -6.72 -2.38
CA ILE A 160 -3.42 -6.07 -3.62
C ILE A 160 -2.77 -4.69 -3.68
N VAL A 161 -2.05 -4.42 -4.77
CA VAL A 161 -1.43 -3.13 -5.05
C VAL A 161 -1.98 -2.59 -6.36
N GLN A 162 -2.50 -1.37 -6.35
CA GLN A 162 -3.00 -0.66 -7.53
C GLN A 162 -2.25 0.66 -7.70
N HIS A 163 -1.39 0.77 -8.71
CA HIS A 163 -0.50 1.92 -8.91
C HIS A 163 -0.85 2.73 -10.17
N GLY A 164 -1.37 2.10 -11.23
CA GLY A 164 -1.70 2.77 -12.49
C GLY A 164 -0.49 3.40 -13.20
N LEU A 165 0.69 2.80 -13.08
CA LEU A 165 1.95 3.27 -13.68
C LEU A 165 2.33 2.53 -14.98
N GLY A 166 1.59 1.48 -15.34
CA GLY A 166 1.84 0.67 -16.54
C GLY A 166 2.48 -0.69 -16.23
N LYS A 167 2.55 -1.52 -17.28
CA LYS A 167 2.92 -2.94 -17.18
C LYS A 167 4.29 -3.18 -16.53
N ASN A 168 5.30 -2.41 -16.89
CA ASN A 168 6.66 -2.63 -16.37
C ASN A 168 6.76 -2.31 -14.88
N TRP A 169 6.01 -1.32 -14.40
CA TRP A 169 5.86 -1.06 -12.97
C TRP A 169 5.11 -2.17 -12.24
N SER A 170 4.15 -2.82 -12.91
CA SER A 170 3.50 -4.01 -12.34
C SER A 170 4.47 -5.17 -12.23
N LEU A 171 5.32 -5.41 -13.24
CA LEU A 171 6.36 -6.45 -13.19
C LEU A 171 7.39 -6.16 -12.09
N PHE A 172 7.83 -4.90 -11.97
CA PHE A 172 8.69 -4.46 -10.88
C PHE A 172 8.05 -4.73 -9.50
N THR A 173 6.79 -4.33 -9.32
CA THR A 173 6.06 -4.54 -8.05
C THR A 173 5.89 -6.02 -7.74
N GLU A 174 5.54 -6.84 -8.74
CA GLU A 174 5.43 -8.28 -8.60
C GLU A 174 6.74 -8.90 -8.11
N GLN A 175 7.85 -8.57 -8.78
CA GLN A 175 9.16 -9.11 -8.45
C GLN A 175 9.64 -8.66 -7.08
N LEU A 176 9.47 -7.38 -6.76
CA LEU A 176 9.82 -6.83 -5.46
C LEU A 176 9.04 -7.52 -4.32
N LEU A 177 7.74 -7.71 -4.47
CA LEU A 177 6.93 -8.40 -3.48
C LEU A 177 7.34 -9.87 -3.33
N LYS A 178 7.63 -10.57 -4.44
CA LYS A 178 8.14 -11.95 -4.38
C LYS A 178 9.45 -12.02 -3.60
N GLU A 179 10.39 -11.11 -3.87
CA GLU A 179 11.68 -11.08 -3.18
C GLU A 179 11.51 -10.82 -1.67
N ILE A 180 10.66 -9.84 -1.30
CA ILE A 180 10.38 -9.55 0.12
C ILE A 180 9.76 -10.77 0.80
N PHE A 181 8.72 -11.38 0.22
CA PHE A 181 8.10 -12.56 0.82
C PHE A 181 9.06 -13.75 0.90
N HIS A 182 9.89 -13.94 -0.13
CA HIS A 182 10.86 -15.05 -0.18
C HIS A 182 11.96 -14.91 0.88
N GLU A 183 12.37 -13.69 1.19
CA GLU A 183 13.37 -13.42 2.25
C GLU A 183 12.90 -13.93 3.62
N PHE A 184 11.62 -13.73 3.95
CA PHE A 184 11.05 -14.12 5.24
C PHE A 184 10.42 -15.52 5.24
N LEU A 185 9.96 -15.99 4.10
CA LEU A 185 9.17 -17.21 3.95
C LEU A 185 9.63 -18.02 2.72
N PRO A 186 10.91 -18.47 2.68
CA PRO A 186 11.49 -19.12 1.49
C PRO A 186 10.77 -20.40 1.09
N GLU A 187 10.14 -21.12 2.03
CA GLU A 187 9.42 -22.39 1.79
C GLU A 187 7.97 -22.18 1.31
N LYS A 188 7.48 -20.93 1.29
CA LYS A 188 6.11 -20.67 0.90
C LYS A 188 5.97 -20.43 -0.60
N ASN A 189 4.91 -20.98 -1.17
CA ASN A 189 4.57 -20.72 -2.57
C ASN A 189 3.84 -19.37 -2.69
N ILE A 190 4.43 -18.45 -3.45
CA ILE A 190 3.91 -17.11 -3.71
C ILE A 190 3.31 -17.12 -5.11
N LYS A 191 2.01 -16.84 -5.20
CA LYS A 191 1.32 -16.71 -6.48
C LYS A 191 1.01 -15.26 -6.76
N CYS A 192 1.36 -14.78 -7.97
CA CYS A 192 1.04 -13.44 -8.40
C CYS A 192 0.09 -13.45 -9.60
N GLN A 193 -0.84 -12.51 -9.60
CA GLN A 193 -1.69 -12.17 -10.74
C GLN A 193 -1.47 -10.70 -11.04
N THR A 194 -1.01 -10.41 -12.25
CA THR A 194 -0.52 -9.08 -12.60
C THR A 194 -1.21 -8.58 -13.87
N THR A 195 -1.67 -7.34 -13.82
CA THR A 195 -2.19 -6.57 -14.96
C THR A 195 -1.32 -5.34 -15.18
N ASP A 196 -1.67 -4.47 -16.12
CA ASP A 196 -0.93 -3.22 -16.38
C ASP A 196 -0.99 -2.21 -15.21
N SER A 197 -1.88 -2.39 -14.24
CA SER A 197 -2.08 -1.42 -13.16
C SER A 197 -2.23 -2.03 -11.78
N THR A 198 -2.31 -3.36 -11.69
CA THR A 198 -2.63 -4.06 -10.44
C THR A 198 -1.78 -5.32 -10.30
N VAL A 199 -1.28 -5.53 -9.10
CA VAL A 199 -0.59 -6.76 -8.70
C VAL A 199 -1.33 -7.34 -7.50
N ILE A 200 -1.68 -8.63 -7.58
CA ILE A 200 -2.27 -9.39 -6.48
C ILE A 200 -1.29 -10.49 -6.13
N THR A 201 -0.73 -10.41 -4.94
CA THR A 201 0.16 -11.44 -4.39
C THR A 201 -0.61 -12.28 -3.39
N THR A 202 -0.69 -13.59 -3.64
CA THR A 202 -1.40 -14.56 -2.80
C THR A 202 -0.40 -15.49 -2.15
N ILE A 203 -0.47 -15.60 -0.82
CA ILE A 203 0.39 -16.45 -0.02
C ILE A 203 -0.40 -17.10 1.12
N ALA A 204 -0.09 -18.34 1.45
CA ALA A 204 -0.65 -19.04 2.60
C ALA A 204 0.13 -18.67 3.87
N LEU A 205 -0.44 -17.75 4.66
CA LEU A 205 0.04 -17.40 6.01
C LEU A 205 -0.89 -18.01 7.04
N GLY A 206 -0.47 -18.09 8.31
CA GLY A 206 -1.36 -18.52 9.38
C GLY A 206 -2.49 -17.51 9.61
N SER A 207 -3.61 -17.96 10.19
CA SER A 207 -4.71 -17.05 10.59
C SER A 207 -4.28 -16.02 11.64
N ASP A 208 -3.16 -16.27 12.28
CA ASP A 208 -2.51 -15.51 13.35
C ASP A 208 -1.34 -14.62 12.84
N PHE A 209 -1.23 -14.45 11.51
CA PHE A 209 -0.18 -13.62 10.89
C PHE A 209 -0.06 -12.22 11.51
N ASP A 210 -1.18 -11.66 11.99
CA ASP A 210 -1.19 -10.34 12.63
C ASP A 210 -0.72 -10.36 14.10
N GLU A 211 -0.69 -11.54 14.73
CA GLU A 211 -0.36 -11.70 16.14
C GLU A 211 1.11 -12.13 16.35
N HIS A 212 1.74 -12.69 15.32
CA HIS A 212 3.12 -13.17 15.40
C HIS A 212 4.06 -12.31 14.55
N ASP A 213 5.21 -12.00 15.13
CA ASP A 213 6.36 -11.39 14.43
C ASP A 213 7.05 -12.51 13.61
N TYR A 214 6.88 -12.48 12.28
CA TYR A 214 7.65 -13.31 11.35
C TYR A 214 8.98 -12.64 11.00
#